data_6bde5b2e1a053a3ee2c3a7ddeef81e1f
#
_entry.id   6bde5b2e1a053a3ee2c3a7ddeef81e1f
#
_cell.length_a   1.000
_cell.length_b   1.000
_cell.length_c   1.000
_cell.angle_alpha   90.00
_cell.angle_beta   90.00
_cell.angle_gamma   90.00
#
_symmetry.space_group_name_H-M   'P 1'
#
loop_
_entity.id
_entity.type
_entity.pdbx_description
1 polymer ?
#
loop_
_entity_poly.entity_id
_entity_poly.type
_entity_poly.pdbx_seq_one_letter_code
_entity_poly.pdbx_strand_id
1 'polypeptide(L)'
;MSFQSTNCKQVFSIEYNFFIDSLEKAGYHVISLLLIGSELMATTTTKAQTAVKKTSKKTTKKKTAAKKNLVIVESPAKAKTIEKYLGRNYKVVASVGHIRDLKKSSMSIDFENNYKPQYINIRGKGPLINDLKKEAKKSKKVYLASDPDREGEAISWHLAHILGLDENDKNRVVFNEITKDAVKNAFVEPRQIDMDLVDAQQARRVLDRIVGYSISPLLWKKVKKGLSAGRVQSVALKLIIDRENEIKNFKPEEYWTIDGFFKKGTKKFQAAFYGIDGKKLKLN
;
A
#
# COMPACT_ATOMS: atom_id res chain seq x y z
N MET A 1 -24.58 -45.19 15.45
CA MET A 1 -25.13 -43.98 14.83
C MET A 1 -24.00 -43.33 14.02
N SER A 2 -24.04 -43.52 12.71
CA SER A 2 -23.05 -42.97 11.77
C SER A 2 -23.49 -41.58 11.29
N PHE A 3 -22.73 -40.54 11.63
CA PHE A 3 -22.94 -39.24 11.06
C PHE A 3 -22.23 -39.14 9.69
N GLN A 4 -23.01 -39.08 8.64
CA GLN A 4 -22.54 -38.86 7.27
C GLN A 4 -22.04 -37.40 7.11
N SER A 5 -20.77 -37.28 6.72
CA SER A 5 -20.09 -36.00 6.45
C SER A 5 -20.27 -35.56 4.99
N THR A 6 -21.48 -35.27 4.55
CA THR A 6 -21.72 -35.04 3.10
C THR A 6 -22.06 -33.58 2.75
N ASN A 7 -22.22 -32.67 3.70
CA ASN A 7 -22.77 -31.35 3.39
C ASN A 7 -21.81 -30.15 3.40
N CYS A 8 -20.54 -30.30 3.79
CA CYS A 8 -19.64 -29.15 3.89
C CYS A 8 -18.95 -28.78 2.55
N LYS A 9 -18.84 -29.73 1.62
CA LYS A 9 -18.20 -29.48 0.31
C LYS A 9 -19.11 -28.74 -0.69
N GLN A 10 -20.40 -28.95 -0.61
CA GLN A 10 -21.37 -28.29 -1.52
C GLN A 10 -21.63 -26.86 -1.14
N VAL A 11 -21.69 -26.51 0.14
CA VAL A 11 -21.94 -25.14 0.60
C VAL A 11 -20.80 -24.20 0.18
N PHE A 12 -19.54 -24.61 0.34
CA PHE A 12 -18.40 -23.78 -0.04
C PHE A 12 -18.23 -23.60 -1.57
N SER A 13 -18.60 -24.61 -2.37
CA SER A 13 -18.56 -24.50 -3.83
C SER A 13 -19.68 -23.62 -4.38
N ILE A 14 -20.85 -23.63 -3.75
CA ILE A 14 -22.00 -22.78 -4.12
C ILE A 14 -21.73 -21.33 -3.73
N GLU A 15 -21.17 -21.07 -2.55
CA GLU A 15 -20.84 -19.70 -2.11
C GLU A 15 -19.72 -19.07 -2.94
N TYR A 16 -18.70 -19.85 -3.35
CA TYR A 16 -17.63 -19.34 -4.20
C TYR A 16 -18.10 -19.00 -5.61
N ASN A 17 -18.91 -19.85 -6.23
CA ASN A 17 -19.48 -19.60 -7.55
C ASN A 17 -20.52 -18.46 -7.51
N PHE A 18 -21.29 -18.35 -6.44
CA PHE A 18 -22.23 -17.24 -6.23
C PHE A 18 -21.51 -15.91 -6.02
N PHE A 19 -20.35 -15.90 -5.37
CA PHE A 19 -19.51 -14.72 -5.20
C PHE A 19 -18.94 -14.20 -6.53
N ILE A 20 -18.46 -15.10 -7.40
CA ILE A 20 -17.99 -14.75 -8.75
C ILE A 20 -19.14 -14.19 -9.60
N ASP A 21 -20.29 -14.86 -9.57
CA ASP A 21 -21.49 -14.48 -10.33
C ASP A 21 -22.08 -13.12 -9.86
N SER A 22 -21.98 -12.83 -8.55
CA SER A 22 -22.41 -11.55 -7.95
C SER A 22 -21.47 -10.40 -8.34
N LEU A 23 -20.18 -10.64 -8.44
CA LEU A 23 -19.18 -9.66 -8.88
C LEU A 23 -19.31 -9.37 -10.39
N GLU A 24 -19.62 -10.37 -11.20
CA GLU A 24 -19.88 -10.20 -12.64
C GLU A 24 -21.18 -9.39 -12.88
N LYS A 25 -22.22 -9.67 -12.14
CA LYS A 25 -23.50 -8.91 -12.20
C LYS A 25 -23.35 -7.46 -11.71
N ALA A 26 -22.39 -7.18 -10.83
CA ALA A 26 -22.04 -5.84 -10.38
C ALA A 26 -21.12 -5.07 -11.36
N GLY A 27 -20.81 -5.63 -12.54
CA GLY A 27 -19.99 -4.98 -13.57
C GLY A 27 -18.49 -5.04 -13.33
N TYR A 28 -18.01 -5.82 -12.36
CA TYR A 28 -16.60 -6.04 -12.12
C TYR A 28 -16.12 -7.29 -12.86
N HIS A 29 -15.46 -7.11 -13.98
CA HIS A 29 -14.79 -8.21 -14.68
C HIS A 29 -13.58 -8.70 -13.88
N VAL A 30 -13.79 -9.71 -13.04
CA VAL A 30 -12.74 -10.33 -12.21
C VAL A 30 -11.62 -10.94 -13.06
N ILE A 31 -11.93 -11.35 -14.28
CA ILE A 31 -10.95 -11.89 -15.25
C ILE A 31 -9.97 -10.81 -15.72
N SER A 32 -10.41 -9.56 -15.86
CA SER A 32 -9.53 -8.45 -16.26
C SER A 32 -8.46 -8.12 -15.23
N LEU A 33 -8.72 -8.32 -13.92
CA LEU A 33 -7.74 -8.04 -12.87
C LEU A 33 -6.67 -9.13 -12.75
N LEU A 34 -6.98 -10.36 -13.13
CA LEU A 34 -6.02 -11.49 -13.13
C LEU A 34 -5.13 -11.52 -14.38
N LEU A 35 -5.62 -11.03 -15.53
CA LEU A 35 -4.88 -10.96 -16.78
C LEU A 35 -3.94 -9.74 -16.86
N ILE A 36 -4.29 -8.61 -16.22
CA ILE A 36 -3.42 -7.44 -16.16
C ILE A 36 -2.13 -7.70 -15.35
N GLY A 37 -2.16 -8.67 -14.44
CA GLY A 37 -0.97 -9.09 -13.67
C GLY A 37 0.00 -9.99 -14.43
N SER A 38 -0.41 -10.63 -15.52
CA SER A 38 0.42 -11.59 -16.27
C SER A 38 0.97 -11.06 -17.59
N GLU A 39 0.36 -10.04 -18.20
CA GLU A 39 0.81 -9.50 -19.49
C GLU A 39 1.86 -8.37 -19.39
N LEU A 40 2.11 -7.82 -18.21
CA LEU A 40 3.13 -6.76 -18.06
C LEU A 40 4.58 -7.29 -17.93
N MET A 41 4.81 -8.60 -18.10
CA MET A 41 6.14 -9.22 -17.98
C MET A 41 6.73 -9.75 -19.30
N ALA A 42 6.05 -9.58 -20.41
CA ALA A 42 6.52 -10.15 -21.67
C ALA A 42 6.41 -9.17 -22.84
N THR A 43 7.16 -8.08 -22.82
CA THR A 43 7.65 -7.41 -24.05
C THR A 43 8.56 -6.23 -23.69
N THR A 44 9.84 -6.40 -23.75
CA THR A 44 10.79 -5.41 -24.34
C THR A 44 12.19 -6.01 -24.40
N THR A 45 12.40 -6.78 -25.45
CA THR A 45 13.74 -6.99 -26.00
C THR A 45 13.70 -6.48 -27.45
N THR A 46 14.06 -5.23 -27.63
CA THR A 46 14.38 -4.73 -28.98
C THR A 46 15.79 -4.15 -28.92
N LYS A 47 16.66 -4.83 -29.65
CA LYS A 47 18.05 -4.41 -29.95
C LYS A 47 18.03 -3.07 -30.67
N ALA A 48 18.73 -2.08 -30.16
CA ALA A 48 19.17 -0.92 -30.92
C ALA A 48 20.67 -1.03 -31.15
N GLN A 49 21.02 -1.16 -32.40
CA GLN A 49 22.40 -1.20 -32.89
C GLN A 49 23.02 0.18 -32.86
N THR A 50 24.26 0.17 -32.50
CA THR A 50 25.22 1.23 -32.33
C THR A 50 25.53 1.99 -33.62
N ALA A 51 25.54 3.32 -33.55
CA ALA A 51 26.28 4.17 -34.47
C ALA A 51 27.38 4.89 -33.65
N VAL A 52 28.62 4.49 -33.89
CA VAL A 52 29.81 5.11 -33.33
C VAL A 52 30.10 6.41 -34.07
N LYS A 53 29.98 7.55 -33.37
CA LYS A 53 30.54 8.83 -33.81
C LYS A 53 31.71 9.19 -32.87
N LYS A 54 32.94 9.11 -33.41
CA LYS A 54 34.15 9.65 -32.79
C LYS A 54 34.04 11.16 -32.76
N THR A 55 34.12 11.75 -31.55
CA THR A 55 34.37 13.17 -31.37
C THR A 55 35.43 13.38 -30.28
N SER A 56 36.32 14.26 -30.60
CA SER A 56 37.59 14.64 -29.99
C SER A 56 37.50 14.94 -28.47
N LYS A 57 38.54 14.43 -27.77
CA LYS A 57 38.84 14.76 -26.36
C LYS A 57 39.11 16.27 -26.21
N LYS A 58 38.22 16.98 -25.55
CA LYS A 58 38.51 18.24 -24.88
C LYS A 58 38.69 17.93 -23.39
N THR A 59 39.93 18.04 -22.92
CA THR A 59 40.28 17.91 -21.49
C THR A 59 39.72 19.10 -20.73
N THR A 60 38.51 18.96 -20.17
CA THR A 60 37.98 19.89 -19.19
C THR A 60 38.34 19.39 -17.79
N LYS A 61 39.07 20.19 -17.03
CA LYS A 61 39.36 20.03 -15.60
C LYS A 61 38.04 19.66 -14.87
N LYS A 62 38.01 18.48 -14.27
CA LYS A 62 36.93 17.98 -13.45
C LYS A 62 36.77 18.91 -12.23
N LYS A 63 35.85 19.88 -12.28
CA LYS A 63 35.36 20.55 -11.06
C LYS A 63 34.79 19.46 -10.16
N THR A 64 35.32 19.33 -8.95
CA THR A 64 34.77 18.45 -7.91
C THR A 64 33.32 18.89 -7.69
N ALA A 65 32.37 18.08 -8.18
CA ALA A 65 30.96 18.36 -8.02
C ALA A 65 30.62 18.36 -6.52
N ALA A 66 30.03 19.43 -6.03
CA ALA A 66 29.58 19.54 -4.65
C ALA A 66 28.69 18.33 -4.31
N LYS A 67 28.95 17.70 -3.16
CA LYS A 67 28.15 16.56 -2.69
C LYS A 67 26.69 16.98 -2.51
N LYS A 68 25.78 16.29 -3.16
CA LYS A 68 24.33 16.51 -3.02
C LYS A 68 23.78 15.81 -1.79
N ASN A 69 22.64 16.26 -1.30
CA ASN A 69 21.85 15.49 -0.33
C ASN A 69 21.10 14.38 -1.06
N LEU A 70 21.04 13.20 -0.45
CA LEU A 70 20.28 12.05 -0.94
C LEU A 70 18.91 12.02 -0.24
N VAL A 71 17.86 11.87 -1.01
CA VAL A 71 16.50 11.66 -0.50
C VAL A 71 16.01 10.30 -0.99
N ILE A 72 15.55 9.46 -0.07
CA ILE A 72 15.02 8.14 -0.40
C ILE A 72 13.52 8.15 -0.14
N VAL A 73 12.74 7.85 -1.17
CA VAL A 73 11.28 7.74 -1.15
C VAL A 73 10.85 6.32 -1.47
N GLU A 74 9.56 5.99 -1.34
CA GLU A 74 9.07 4.64 -1.60
C GLU A 74 8.93 4.32 -3.08
N SER A 75 8.45 5.28 -3.87
CA SER A 75 7.97 5.07 -5.24
C SER A 75 8.74 5.93 -6.25
N PRO A 76 9.06 5.37 -7.44
CA PRO A 76 9.71 6.12 -8.52
C PRO A 76 8.89 7.32 -9.02
N ALA A 77 7.56 7.25 -8.96
CA ALA A 77 6.69 8.34 -9.35
C ALA A 77 6.86 9.54 -8.40
N LYS A 78 6.84 9.29 -7.08
CA LYS A 78 7.11 10.30 -6.05
C LYS A 78 8.52 10.90 -6.21
N ALA A 79 9.52 10.08 -6.52
CA ALA A 79 10.91 10.52 -6.67
C ALA A 79 11.06 11.62 -7.73
N LYS A 80 10.50 11.44 -8.91
CA LYS A 80 10.56 12.42 -10.02
C LYS A 80 9.95 13.77 -9.64
N THR A 81 8.80 13.75 -8.97
CA THR A 81 8.09 14.95 -8.57
C THR A 81 8.84 15.71 -7.46
N ILE A 82 9.28 15.00 -6.44
CA ILE A 82 9.99 15.57 -5.30
C ILE A 82 11.35 16.13 -5.73
N GLU A 83 12.10 15.45 -6.61
CA GLU A 83 13.37 15.95 -7.13
C GLU A 83 13.20 17.29 -7.87
N LYS A 84 12.12 17.42 -8.65
CA LYS A 84 11.78 18.68 -9.33
C LYS A 84 11.52 19.82 -8.35
N TYR A 85 10.89 19.53 -7.19
CA TYR A 85 10.57 20.55 -6.19
C TYR A 85 11.77 20.97 -5.34
N LEU A 86 12.66 20.02 -5.01
CA LEU A 86 13.85 20.27 -4.19
C LEU A 86 15.03 20.89 -4.96
N GLY A 87 15.09 20.65 -6.28
CA GLY A 87 16.09 21.25 -7.16
C GLY A 87 17.48 20.59 -7.10
N ARG A 88 18.51 21.30 -7.61
CA ARG A 88 19.83 20.73 -7.97
C ARG A 88 20.69 20.23 -6.80
N ASN A 89 20.41 20.65 -5.58
CA ASN A 89 21.18 20.26 -4.38
C ASN A 89 20.78 18.90 -3.81
N TYR A 90 19.72 18.32 -4.34
CA TYR A 90 19.19 17.04 -3.91
C TYR A 90 19.24 16.04 -5.04
N LYS A 91 19.42 14.77 -4.68
CA LYS A 91 19.22 13.61 -5.53
C LYS A 91 18.15 12.74 -4.91
N VAL A 92 17.08 12.46 -5.63
CA VAL A 92 15.97 11.66 -5.11
C VAL A 92 16.00 10.29 -5.76
N VAL A 93 15.94 9.24 -4.95
CA VAL A 93 15.91 7.84 -5.39
C VAL A 93 14.74 7.11 -4.74
N ALA A 94 14.29 6.02 -5.34
CA ALA A 94 13.19 5.22 -4.81
C ALA A 94 13.71 3.88 -4.25
N SER A 95 13.19 3.46 -3.08
CA SER A 95 13.42 2.12 -2.51
C SER A 95 12.56 1.04 -3.18
N VAL A 96 11.53 1.45 -3.92
CA VAL A 96 10.56 0.55 -4.54
C VAL A 96 9.91 -0.37 -3.48
N GLY A 97 9.35 0.25 -2.43
CA GLY A 97 8.75 -0.42 -1.27
C GLY A 97 9.77 -0.99 -0.29
N HIS A 98 9.37 -2.06 0.41
CA HIS A 98 10.23 -2.72 1.39
C HIS A 98 11.49 -3.33 0.78
N ILE A 99 12.60 -3.24 1.52
CA ILE A 99 13.92 -3.81 1.15
C ILE A 99 14.34 -4.96 2.08
N ARG A 100 13.73 -5.05 3.27
CA ARG A 100 13.87 -6.15 4.24
C ARG A 100 12.51 -6.72 4.60
N ASP A 101 12.44 -8.01 4.86
CA ASP A 101 11.23 -8.69 5.33
C ASP A 101 11.61 -9.97 6.08
N LEU A 102 10.64 -10.59 6.74
CA LEU A 102 10.76 -11.91 7.32
C LEU A 102 10.98 -12.96 6.23
N LYS A 103 11.82 -13.95 6.49
CA LYS A 103 12.09 -15.05 5.54
C LYS A 103 10.78 -15.78 5.19
N LYS A 104 10.50 -15.97 3.89
CA LYS A 104 9.25 -16.58 3.43
C LYS A 104 9.13 -18.08 3.73
N SER A 105 10.26 -18.79 3.86
CA SER A 105 10.29 -20.25 4.05
C SER A 105 10.22 -20.69 5.51
N SER A 106 10.18 -19.77 6.48
CA SER A 106 10.16 -20.09 7.91
C SER A 106 9.33 -19.08 8.69
N MET A 107 9.05 -19.39 9.95
CA MET A 107 8.35 -18.48 10.86
C MET A 107 9.14 -17.16 11.02
N SER A 108 10.46 -17.22 11.16
CA SER A 108 11.37 -16.07 11.33
C SER A 108 11.00 -15.17 12.50
N ILE A 109 10.44 -15.75 13.56
CA ILE A 109 10.09 -15.08 14.81
C ILE A 109 10.68 -15.92 15.93
N ASP A 110 11.40 -15.27 16.81
CA ASP A 110 11.97 -15.85 18.03
C ASP A 110 10.98 -15.72 19.17
N PHE A 111 10.25 -16.79 19.48
CA PHE A 111 9.21 -16.80 20.53
C PHE A 111 9.77 -16.67 21.95
N GLU A 112 10.99 -17.13 22.16
CA GLU A 112 11.64 -17.11 23.47
C GLU A 112 12.22 -15.74 23.79
N ASN A 113 12.62 -14.98 22.76
CA ASN A 113 13.14 -13.62 22.86
C ASN A 113 12.07 -12.57 22.53
N ASN A 114 10.99 -12.55 23.28
CA ASN A 114 9.92 -11.55 23.17
C ASN A 114 9.40 -11.35 21.74
N TYR A 115 9.19 -12.47 21.02
CA TYR A 115 8.69 -12.48 19.64
C TYR A 115 9.55 -11.68 18.64
N LYS A 116 10.85 -11.60 18.88
CA LYS A 116 11.79 -10.81 18.06
C LYS A 116 11.78 -11.26 16.60
N PRO A 117 11.46 -10.38 15.65
CA PRO A 117 11.44 -10.72 14.23
C PRO A 117 12.86 -10.80 13.65
N GLN A 118 13.10 -11.83 12.84
CA GLN A 118 14.37 -12.05 12.13
C GLN A 118 14.24 -11.57 10.69
N TYR A 119 14.66 -10.33 10.43
CA TYR A 119 14.60 -9.72 9.11
C TYR A 119 15.80 -10.10 8.24
N ILE A 120 15.51 -10.37 6.96
CA ILE A 120 16.50 -10.58 5.89
C ILE A 120 16.27 -9.58 4.75
N ASN A 121 17.29 -9.34 3.97
CA ASN A 121 17.13 -8.59 2.73
C ASN A 121 16.24 -9.36 1.74
N ILE A 122 15.29 -8.69 1.13
CA ILE A 122 14.39 -9.31 0.17
C ILE A 122 15.18 -9.79 -1.04
N ARG A 123 14.95 -11.06 -1.44
CA ARG A 123 15.59 -11.66 -2.61
C ARG A 123 15.30 -10.82 -3.86
N GLY A 124 16.34 -10.53 -4.66
CA GLY A 124 16.25 -9.68 -5.84
C GLY A 124 16.48 -8.18 -5.59
N LYS A 125 16.45 -7.72 -4.34
CA LYS A 125 16.72 -6.31 -3.99
C LYS A 125 18.20 -5.98 -3.80
N GLY A 126 19.10 -6.97 -3.88
CA GLY A 126 20.55 -6.79 -3.70
C GLY A 126 21.16 -5.67 -4.56
N PRO A 127 20.94 -5.64 -5.88
CA PRO A 127 21.44 -4.55 -6.73
C PRO A 127 20.98 -3.17 -6.27
N LEU A 128 19.67 -3.01 -5.97
CA LEU A 128 19.11 -1.76 -5.48
C LEU A 128 19.76 -1.33 -4.15
N ILE A 129 19.91 -2.26 -3.21
CA ILE A 129 20.57 -1.99 -1.91
C ILE A 129 22.01 -1.52 -2.13
N ASN A 130 22.75 -2.17 -3.02
CA ASN A 130 24.12 -1.78 -3.33
C ASN A 130 24.19 -0.38 -3.95
N ASP A 131 23.26 -0.04 -4.82
CA ASP A 131 23.20 1.28 -5.44
C ASP A 131 22.80 2.36 -4.41
N LEU A 132 21.83 2.09 -3.53
CA LEU A 132 21.49 2.98 -2.42
C LEU A 132 22.71 3.21 -1.50
N LYS A 133 23.46 2.16 -1.13
CA LYS A 133 24.69 2.28 -0.34
C LYS A 133 25.77 3.12 -1.04
N LYS A 134 25.95 2.95 -2.34
CA LYS A 134 26.91 3.75 -3.13
C LYS A 134 26.52 5.23 -3.16
N GLU A 135 25.23 5.52 -3.35
CA GLU A 135 24.72 6.89 -3.39
C GLU A 135 24.77 7.55 -2.01
N ALA A 136 24.43 6.83 -0.94
CA ALA A 136 24.52 7.32 0.43
C ALA A 136 25.96 7.73 0.79
N LYS A 137 26.97 6.91 0.44
CA LYS A 137 28.39 7.22 0.67
C LYS A 137 28.88 8.46 -0.09
N LYS A 138 28.28 8.78 -1.25
CA LYS A 138 28.63 9.95 -2.05
C LYS A 138 27.91 11.22 -1.60
N SER A 139 26.83 11.09 -0.85
CA SER A 139 25.98 12.20 -0.45
C SER A 139 26.55 12.98 0.73
N LYS A 140 26.05 14.21 0.93
CA LYS A 140 26.38 15.04 2.08
C LYS A 140 25.57 14.63 3.31
N LYS A 141 24.26 14.37 3.11
CA LYS A 141 23.30 13.91 4.11
C LYS A 141 22.29 13.01 3.41
N VAL A 142 21.75 12.04 4.14
CA VAL A 142 20.70 11.15 3.67
C VAL A 142 19.41 11.50 4.40
N TYR A 143 18.32 11.65 3.64
CA TYR A 143 16.99 11.87 4.16
C TYR A 143 16.08 10.71 3.77
N LEU A 144 15.24 10.27 4.70
CA LEU A 144 14.27 9.20 4.54
C LEU A 144 12.87 9.83 4.46
N ALA A 145 12.29 9.85 3.27
CA ALA A 145 11.05 10.56 2.95
C ALA A 145 9.96 9.61 2.44
N SER A 146 9.74 8.53 3.20
CA SER A 146 8.60 7.62 3.03
C SER A 146 7.32 8.22 3.61
N ASP A 147 6.17 7.59 3.34
CA ASP A 147 4.85 8.08 3.73
C ASP A 147 4.71 8.27 5.26
N PRO A 148 3.80 9.16 5.70
CA PRO A 148 3.62 9.50 7.11
C PRO A 148 2.76 8.47 7.85
N ASP A 149 2.97 7.18 7.59
CA ASP A 149 2.28 6.09 8.25
C ASP A 149 3.26 5.07 8.83
N ARG A 150 2.76 4.07 9.55
CA ARG A 150 3.61 3.04 10.17
C ARG A 150 4.38 2.19 9.15
N GLU A 151 3.84 1.99 7.95
CA GLU A 151 4.55 1.25 6.89
C GLU A 151 5.73 2.06 6.37
N GLY A 152 5.54 3.37 6.11
CA GLY A 152 6.61 4.28 5.71
C GLY A 152 7.66 4.46 6.81
N GLU A 153 7.26 4.47 8.08
CA GLU A 153 8.18 4.54 9.20
C GLU A 153 9.06 3.29 9.29
N ALA A 154 8.46 2.10 9.13
CA ALA A 154 9.21 0.84 9.08
C ALA A 154 10.13 0.75 7.86
N ILE A 155 9.72 1.26 6.69
CA ILE A 155 10.59 1.34 5.50
C ILE A 155 11.80 2.22 5.81
N SER A 156 11.59 3.39 6.43
CA SER A 156 12.66 4.31 6.84
C SER A 156 13.62 3.64 7.83
N TRP A 157 13.11 2.96 8.82
CA TRP A 157 13.91 2.22 9.81
C TRP A 157 14.75 1.11 9.14
N HIS A 158 14.15 0.33 8.25
CA HIS A 158 14.88 -0.68 7.49
C HIS A 158 15.96 -0.08 6.58
N LEU A 159 15.71 1.08 5.99
CA LEU A 159 16.70 1.82 5.20
C LEU A 159 17.85 2.33 6.07
N ALA A 160 17.55 2.94 7.22
CA ALA A 160 18.55 3.40 8.18
C ALA A 160 19.49 2.24 8.58
N HIS A 161 18.93 1.10 8.96
CA HIS A 161 19.68 -0.09 9.31
C HIS A 161 20.59 -0.58 8.17
N ILE A 162 20.11 -0.66 6.91
CA ILE A 162 20.90 -1.12 5.76
C ILE A 162 22.01 -0.13 5.40
N LEU A 163 21.75 1.17 5.53
CA LEU A 163 22.68 2.22 5.17
C LEU A 163 23.66 2.54 6.29
N GLY A 164 23.44 2.00 7.50
CA GLY A 164 24.26 2.28 8.70
C GLY A 164 24.08 3.72 9.18
N LEU A 165 22.86 4.26 9.09
CA LEU A 165 22.52 5.56 9.65
C LEU A 165 22.18 5.40 11.13
N ASP A 166 22.47 6.40 11.93
CA ASP A 166 22.02 6.44 13.33
C ASP A 166 20.50 6.68 13.38
N GLU A 167 19.78 5.85 14.15
CA GLU A 167 18.35 5.95 14.35
C GLU A 167 17.95 7.23 15.11
N ASN A 168 18.88 7.78 15.90
CA ASN A 168 18.71 9.04 16.64
C ASN A 168 18.97 10.30 15.80
N ASP A 169 19.50 10.13 14.61
CA ASP A 169 19.75 11.26 13.70
C ASP A 169 18.42 11.80 13.13
N LYS A 170 18.35 13.12 12.97
CA LYS A 170 17.25 13.80 12.29
C LYS A 170 17.34 13.59 10.77
N ASN A 171 17.00 12.37 10.33
CA ASN A 171 17.06 11.94 8.94
C ASN A 171 15.67 11.72 8.32
N ARG A 172 14.64 11.66 9.14
CA ARG A 172 13.25 11.42 8.72
C ARG A 172 12.57 12.70 8.31
N VAL A 173 12.02 12.74 7.10
CA VAL A 173 11.23 13.85 6.56
C VAL A 173 9.84 13.35 6.25
N VAL A 174 8.81 14.05 6.73
CA VAL A 174 7.40 13.67 6.60
C VAL A 174 6.63 14.82 5.98
N PHE A 175 5.80 14.53 5.00
CA PHE A 175 4.84 15.44 4.39
C PHE A 175 3.55 14.70 4.06
N ASN A 176 2.42 15.35 4.29
CA ASN A 176 1.10 14.75 4.09
C ASN A 176 0.59 14.92 2.65
N GLU A 177 1.20 15.82 1.89
CA GLU A 177 0.86 16.09 0.48
C GLU A 177 2.12 16.36 -0.34
N ILE A 178 2.04 16.07 -1.64
CA ILE A 178 3.18 16.27 -2.56
C ILE A 178 3.00 17.59 -3.31
N THR A 179 2.90 18.69 -2.57
CA THR A 179 2.97 20.05 -3.10
C THR A 179 4.38 20.60 -2.93
N LYS A 180 4.73 21.63 -3.74
CA LYS A 180 6.07 22.21 -3.71
C LYS A 180 6.40 22.81 -2.34
N ASP A 181 5.43 23.45 -1.72
CA ASP A 181 5.63 24.16 -0.47
C ASP A 181 5.63 23.19 0.73
N ALA A 182 4.72 22.21 0.77
CA ALA A 182 4.71 21.16 1.78
C ALA A 182 6.03 20.36 1.78
N VAL A 183 6.50 19.96 0.60
CA VAL A 183 7.78 19.25 0.48
C VAL A 183 8.93 20.12 0.96
N LYS A 184 9.04 21.39 0.55
CA LYS A 184 10.14 22.24 0.99
C LYS A 184 10.13 22.50 2.49
N ASN A 185 8.96 22.76 3.06
CA ASN A 185 8.81 23.02 4.49
C ASN A 185 9.19 21.80 5.33
N ALA A 186 8.85 20.59 4.87
CA ALA A 186 9.21 19.36 5.56
C ALA A 186 10.74 19.14 5.67
N PHE A 187 11.53 19.68 4.75
CA PHE A 187 13.00 19.60 4.82
C PHE A 187 13.64 20.66 5.73
N VAL A 188 12.88 21.62 6.24
CA VAL A 188 13.36 22.62 7.21
C VAL A 188 13.55 21.96 8.59
N GLU A 189 12.62 21.09 8.98
CA GLU A 189 12.62 20.44 10.29
C GLU A 189 12.54 18.91 10.17
N PRO A 190 13.62 18.23 9.76
CA PRO A 190 13.68 16.78 9.80
C PRO A 190 13.62 16.28 11.23
N ARG A 191 12.93 15.15 11.45
CA ARG A 191 12.80 14.50 12.76
C ARG A 191 13.59 13.19 12.85
N GLN A 192 13.60 12.58 13.99
CA GLN A 192 14.03 11.19 14.19
C GLN A 192 12.96 10.22 13.67
N ILE A 193 13.36 8.96 13.49
CA ILE A 193 12.43 7.87 13.22
C ILE A 193 11.57 7.66 14.47
N ASP A 194 10.27 7.54 14.27
CA ASP A 194 9.30 7.25 15.33
C ASP A 194 9.28 5.74 15.60
N MET A 195 9.95 5.34 16.68
CA MET A 195 10.08 3.93 17.04
C MET A 195 8.76 3.32 17.48
N ASP A 196 7.82 4.10 18.01
CA ASP A 196 6.50 3.59 18.40
C ASP A 196 5.70 3.14 17.17
N LEU A 197 5.80 3.90 16.06
CA LEU A 197 5.21 3.51 14.78
C LEU A 197 5.93 2.32 14.15
N VAL A 198 7.25 2.23 14.29
CA VAL A 198 8.04 1.07 13.83
C VAL A 198 7.61 -0.18 14.59
N ASP A 199 7.49 -0.10 15.91
CA ASP A 199 7.09 -1.22 16.76
C ASP A 199 5.65 -1.64 16.50
N ALA A 200 4.75 -0.69 16.26
CA ALA A 200 3.37 -0.97 15.85
C ALA A 200 3.31 -1.74 14.52
N GLN A 201 4.16 -1.39 13.56
CA GLN A 201 4.26 -2.11 12.29
C GLN A 201 4.88 -3.50 12.48
N GLN A 202 5.95 -3.61 13.28
CA GLN A 202 6.58 -4.89 13.60
C GLN A 202 5.60 -5.85 14.29
N ALA A 203 4.86 -5.37 15.31
CA ALA A 203 3.86 -6.15 16.01
C ALA A 203 2.78 -6.68 15.05
N ARG A 204 2.29 -5.82 14.16
CA ARG A 204 1.36 -6.23 13.09
C ARG A 204 1.97 -7.30 12.19
N ARG A 205 3.22 -7.10 11.73
CA ARG A 205 3.92 -8.02 10.83
C ARG A 205 4.13 -9.39 11.48
N VAL A 206 4.51 -9.40 12.76
CA VAL A 206 4.68 -10.60 13.57
C VAL A 206 3.34 -11.34 13.71
N LEU A 207 2.28 -10.63 14.09
CA LEU A 207 0.95 -11.20 14.26
C LEU A 207 0.43 -11.83 12.94
N ASP A 208 0.53 -11.11 11.82
CA ASP A 208 0.10 -11.62 10.51
C ASP A 208 0.91 -12.87 10.11
N ARG A 209 2.21 -12.93 10.47
CA ARG A 209 3.06 -14.10 10.25
C ARG A 209 2.62 -15.30 11.09
N ILE A 210 2.40 -15.11 12.39
CA ILE A 210 1.99 -16.17 13.30
C ILE A 210 0.64 -16.74 12.86
N VAL A 211 -0.36 -15.89 12.64
CA VAL A 211 -1.71 -16.31 12.22
C VAL A 211 -1.65 -17.06 10.88
N GLY A 212 -0.99 -16.47 9.88
CA GLY A 212 -0.91 -17.05 8.55
C GLY A 212 -0.22 -18.41 8.53
N TYR A 213 0.91 -18.55 9.20
CA TYR A 213 1.73 -19.78 9.20
C TYR A 213 1.19 -20.87 10.12
N SER A 214 0.44 -20.52 11.17
CA SER A 214 -0.18 -21.50 12.05
C SER A 214 -1.49 -22.02 11.52
N ILE A 215 -2.34 -21.15 10.94
CA ILE A 215 -3.69 -21.54 10.52
C ILE A 215 -3.74 -22.04 9.08
N SER A 216 -2.93 -21.51 8.15
CA SER A 216 -2.97 -21.97 6.75
C SER A 216 -2.69 -23.48 6.60
N PRO A 217 -1.71 -24.10 7.28
CA PRO A 217 -1.50 -25.53 7.22
C PRO A 217 -2.70 -26.34 7.76
N LEU A 218 -3.39 -25.82 8.77
CA LEU A 218 -4.61 -26.43 9.29
C LEU A 218 -5.73 -26.45 8.23
N LEU A 219 -5.90 -25.34 7.50
CA LEU A 219 -6.83 -25.27 6.38
C LEU A 219 -6.46 -26.26 5.27
N TRP A 220 -5.17 -26.41 4.96
CA TRP A 220 -4.73 -27.38 3.95
C TRP A 220 -5.04 -28.85 4.33
N LYS A 221 -4.93 -29.15 5.62
CA LYS A 221 -5.22 -30.47 6.15
C LYS A 221 -6.72 -30.75 6.22
N LYS A 222 -7.53 -29.77 6.61
CA LYS A 222 -8.95 -29.96 6.95
C LYS A 222 -9.91 -29.58 5.83
N VAL A 223 -9.53 -28.66 4.96
CA VAL A 223 -10.40 -28.10 3.90
C VAL A 223 -9.81 -28.38 2.52
N LYS A 224 -8.82 -27.58 2.06
CA LYS A 224 -8.23 -27.71 0.74
C LYS A 224 -6.82 -27.12 0.71
N LYS A 225 -5.89 -27.76 -0.02
CA LYS A 225 -4.55 -27.20 -0.29
C LYS A 225 -4.65 -25.88 -1.05
N GLY A 226 -3.76 -24.93 -0.73
CA GLY A 226 -3.68 -23.62 -1.39
C GLY A 226 -4.52 -22.53 -0.73
N LEU A 227 -5.35 -22.84 0.25
CA LEU A 227 -6.05 -21.81 1.05
C LEU A 227 -5.06 -21.09 1.96
N SER A 228 -5.33 -19.81 2.22
CA SER A 228 -4.58 -19.02 3.19
C SER A 228 -5.49 -18.43 4.25
N ALA A 229 -5.01 -18.44 5.49
CA ALA A 229 -5.65 -17.71 6.58
C ALA A 229 -4.96 -16.35 6.74
N GLY A 230 -5.73 -15.32 7.02
CA GLY A 230 -5.21 -14.00 7.28
C GLY A 230 -6.20 -13.15 8.07
N ARG A 231 -5.67 -12.40 9.01
CA ARG A 231 -6.46 -11.53 9.89
C ARG A 231 -7.29 -10.51 9.12
N VAL A 232 -6.69 -9.85 8.12
CA VAL A 232 -7.38 -8.86 7.29
C VAL A 232 -8.41 -9.53 6.37
N GLN A 233 -8.07 -10.67 5.77
CA GLN A 233 -8.97 -11.42 4.89
C GLN A 233 -10.25 -11.84 5.61
N SER A 234 -10.14 -12.36 6.84
CA SER A 234 -11.29 -12.82 7.62
C SER A 234 -12.24 -11.68 7.98
N VAL A 235 -11.70 -10.51 8.37
CA VAL A 235 -12.51 -9.34 8.68
C VAL A 235 -13.19 -8.79 7.43
N ALA A 236 -12.47 -8.67 6.32
CA ALA A 236 -13.02 -8.19 5.06
C ALA A 236 -14.17 -9.08 4.57
N LEU A 237 -13.98 -10.40 4.62
CA LEU A 237 -15.03 -11.37 4.25
C LEU A 237 -16.26 -11.24 5.16
N LYS A 238 -16.04 -11.12 6.48
CA LYS A 238 -17.16 -10.91 7.41
C LYS A 238 -17.98 -9.68 7.09
N LEU A 239 -17.32 -8.54 6.83
CA LEU A 239 -18.03 -7.29 6.46
C LEU A 239 -18.87 -7.46 5.18
N ILE A 240 -18.34 -8.17 4.19
CA ILE A 240 -19.07 -8.47 2.94
C ILE A 240 -20.29 -9.35 3.22
N ILE A 241 -20.11 -10.42 4.01
CA ILE A 241 -21.21 -11.32 4.37
C ILE A 241 -22.30 -10.59 5.17
N ASP A 242 -21.91 -9.78 6.14
CA ASP A 242 -22.84 -9.01 6.95
C ASP A 242 -23.69 -8.07 6.05
N ARG A 243 -23.02 -7.39 5.09
CA ARG A 243 -23.73 -6.54 4.12
C ARG A 243 -24.63 -7.31 3.17
N GLU A 244 -24.20 -8.46 2.68
CA GLU A 244 -25.05 -9.34 1.87
C GLU A 244 -26.28 -9.81 2.63
N ASN A 245 -26.15 -10.14 3.92
CA ASN A 245 -27.28 -10.52 4.76
C ASN A 245 -28.26 -9.35 4.96
N GLU A 246 -27.75 -8.12 5.13
CA GLU A 246 -28.61 -6.92 5.17
C GLU A 246 -29.40 -6.77 3.86
N ILE A 247 -28.75 -6.92 2.71
CA ILE A 247 -29.38 -6.81 1.39
C ILE A 247 -30.44 -7.88 1.21
N LYS A 248 -30.16 -9.15 1.57
CA LYS A 248 -31.10 -10.26 1.46
C LYS A 248 -32.31 -10.11 2.37
N ASN A 249 -32.12 -9.53 3.54
CA ASN A 249 -33.18 -9.31 4.52
C ASN A 249 -33.92 -7.98 4.34
N PHE A 250 -33.46 -7.16 3.40
CA PHE A 250 -34.08 -5.86 3.14
C PHE A 250 -35.52 -6.04 2.61
N LYS A 251 -36.44 -5.44 3.29
CA LYS A 251 -37.85 -5.34 2.86
C LYS A 251 -38.08 -3.94 2.32
N PRO A 252 -38.35 -3.78 1.02
CA PRO A 252 -38.63 -2.47 0.46
C PRO A 252 -39.93 -1.93 1.05
N GLU A 253 -39.89 -0.69 1.54
CA GLU A 253 -41.05 0.09 1.98
C GLU A 253 -41.30 1.17 0.95
N GLU A 254 -42.51 1.24 0.45
CA GLU A 254 -42.95 2.32 -0.42
C GLU A 254 -43.08 3.62 0.39
N TYR A 255 -42.62 4.71 -0.18
CA TYR A 255 -42.76 6.04 0.40
C TYR A 255 -42.96 7.07 -0.70
N TRP A 256 -43.61 8.16 -0.36
CA TRP A 256 -43.88 9.24 -1.29
C TRP A 256 -43.08 10.48 -0.94
N THR A 257 -42.69 11.23 -1.97
CA THR A 257 -42.10 12.58 -1.83
C THR A 257 -43.00 13.57 -2.58
N ILE A 258 -43.19 14.73 -2.02
CA ILE A 258 -43.88 15.82 -2.69
C ILE A 258 -42.91 16.96 -2.87
N ASP A 259 -42.62 17.30 -4.13
CA ASP A 259 -41.74 18.40 -4.50
C ASP A 259 -42.57 19.51 -5.16
N GLY A 260 -42.50 20.72 -4.60
CA GLY A 260 -43.13 21.89 -5.15
C GLY A 260 -42.17 22.73 -5.98
N PHE A 261 -42.56 23.09 -7.18
CA PHE A 261 -41.81 24.02 -8.04
C PHE A 261 -42.44 25.38 -8.01
N PHE A 262 -41.77 26.36 -7.42
CA PHE A 262 -42.30 27.69 -7.19
C PHE A 262 -41.59 28.71 -8.07
N LYS A 263 -42.29 29.82 -8.38
CA LYS A 263 -41.76 30.96 -9.13
C LYS A 263 -42.13 32.27 -8.44
N LYS A 264 -41.16 33.11 -8.19
CA LYS A 264 -41.37 34.50 -7.73
C LYS A 264 -40.68 35.45 -8.69
N GLY A 265 -41.45 36.16 -9.49
CA GLY A 265 -40.92 36.99 -10.57
C GLY A 265 -40.15 36.12 -11.61
N THR A 266 -38.89 36.41 -11.83
CA THR A 266 -38.02 35.64 -12.73
C THR A 266 -37.31 34.47 -12.03
N LYS A 267 -37.30 34.42 -10.71
CA LYS A 267 -36.61 33.38 -9.91
C LYS A 267 -37.49 32.16 -9.73
N LYS A 268 -36.96 30.99 -10.04
CA LYS A 268 -37.58 29.68 -9.81
C LYS A 268 -36.84 28.99 -8.66
N PHE A 269 -37.57 28.28 -7.80
CA PHE A 269 -36.98 27.44 -6.76
C PHE A 269 -37.84 26.19 -6.54
N GLN A 270 -37.18 25.12 -6.09
CA GLN A 270 -37.81 23.85 -5.71
C GLN A 270 -37.79 23.75 -4.18
N ALA A 271 -38.87 23.23 -3.61
CA ALA A 271 -38.95 22.92 -2.20
C ALA A 271 -39.56 21.53 -2.01
N ALA A 272 -38.94 20.72 -1.18
CA ALA A 272 -39.50 19.43 -0.79
C ALA A 272 -40.48 19.61 0.39
N PHE A 273 -41.57 18.86 0.38
CA PHE A 273 -42.48 18.83 1.48
C PHE A 273 -41.79 18.29 2.74
N TYR A 274 -41.83 19.05 3.80
CA TYR A 274 -41.23 18.68 5.07
C TYR A 274 -42.26 18.09 6.06
N GLY A 275 -43.43 18.70 6.15
CA GLY A 275 -44.44 18.32 7.10
C GLY A 275 -45.51 19.39 7.31
N ILE A 276 -46.30 19.23 8.35
CA ILE A 276 -47.40 20.13 8.73
C ILE A 276 -47.07 20.78 10.07
N ASP A 277 -47.32 22.06 10.21
CA ASP A 277 -47.10 22.86 11.44
C ASP A 277 -45.69 22.72 12.01
N GLY A 278 -44.65 22.68 11.11
CA GLY A 278 -43.27 22.55 11.49
C GLY A 278 -42.85 21.14 11.96
N LYS A 279 -43.76 20.18 11.96
CA LYS A 279 -43.45 18.78 12.31
C LYS A 279 -43.20 17.98 11.05
N LYS A 280 -42.09 17.26 11.03
CA LYS A 280 -41.72 16.35 9.92
C LYS A 280 -42.77 15.23 9.82
N LEU A 281 -43.31 15.06 8.63
CA LEU A 281 -44.23 13.98 8.32
C LEU A 281 -43.59 13.00 7.34
N LYS A 282 -43.71 11.70 7.61
CA LYS A 282 -43.34 10.64 6.67
C LYS A 282 -44.60 10.28 5.86
N LEU A 283 -44.49 10.38 4.54
CA LEU A 283 -45.59 10.00 3.63
C LEU A 283 -45.40 8.52 3.28
N ASN A 284 -46.21 7.65 3.84
CA ASN A 284 -46.22 6.20 3.55
C ASN A 284 -47.38 5.88 2.59
#